data_9ef0b52701f9d44732c470b2c6e64fae
#
_entry.id   9ef0b52701f9d44732c470b2c6e64fae
#
_cell.length_a   1.000
_cell.length_b   1.000
_cell.length_c   1.000
_cell.angle_alpha   90.00
_cell.angle_beta   90.00
_cell.angle_gamma   90.00
#
_symmetry.space_group_name_H-M   'P 1'
#
loop_
_entity.id
_entity.type
_entity.pdbx_description
1 polymer ?
#
loop_
_entity_poly.entity_id
_entity_poly.type
_entity_poly.pdbx_seq_one_letter_code
_entity_poly.pdbx_strand_id
1 'polypeptide(L)'
;TGVQTCALPIWWQNEGIVRTESIHGDDDDHDHAEKSDEDHHHGDFNMHLWLSPEIARATAVAIHGKLVELMPQSRAKLDANLKDFEAQLASTEKQVGNELAPLKGKGYFVFHDAYGYFEKQFGLTPLGHFTVNPEIQPGAQRLHEIRTQLVEQKATCVFAEPQFRPAVVESVARGTSVRMGTLDPLGTNIKLGKTSYSEFLSQLANQYAKIGRA
;
A
#
# COMPACT_ATOMS: atom_id res chain seq x y z
N THR A 1 -3.02 20.00 -13.50
CA THR A 1 -2.35 18.99 -14.35
C THR A 1 -0.83 19.12 -14.38
N GLY A 2 -0.20 20.05 -13.62
CA GLY A 2 1.23 20.29 -13.63
C GLY A 2 2.03 19.69 -12.46
N VAL A 3 1.38 19.06 -11.49
CA VAL A 3 2.04 18.57 -10.26
C VAL A 3 2.65 17.17 -10.44
N GLN A 4 2.15 16.39 -11.38
CA GLN A 4 2.57 15.02 -11.61
C GLN A 4 3.97 14.88 -12.24
N THR A 5 4.42 15.86 -12.99
CA THR A 5 5.70 15.79 -13.74
C THR A 5 6.94 16.13 -12.91
N CYS A 6 6.80 16.80 -11.76
CA CYS A 6 7.95 17.16 -10.93
C CYS A 6 8.36 16.09 -9.90
N ALA A 7 7.45 15.17 -9.57
CA ALA A 7 7.74 14.11 -8.61
C ALA A 7 8.38 12.87 -9.25
N LEU A 8 8.03 12.56 -10.50
CA LEU A 8 8.52 11.37 -11.21
C LEU A 8 10.06 11.24 -11.28
N PRO A 9 10.84 12.31 -11.55
CA PRO A 9 12.30 12.17 -11.58
C PRO A 9 12.93 11.85 -10.22
N ILE A 10 12.29 12.27 -9.12
CA ILE A 10 12.75 12.03 -7.76
C ILE A 10 12.55 10.57 -7.37
N TRP A 11 11.42 9.99 -7.79
CA TRP A 11 11.06 8.60 -7.52
C TRP A 11 11.94 7.62 -8.30
N TRP A 12 12.29 7.96 -9.53
CA TRP A 12 13.04 7.10 -10.43
C TRP A 12 14.48 6.81 -9.98
N GLN A 13 15.06 7.66 -9.16
CA GLN A 13 16.42 7.52 -8.61
C GLN A 13 16.46 6.75 -7.29
N ASN A 14 15.30 6.32 -6.78
CA ASN A 14 15.23 5.67 -5.49
C ASN A 14 15.21 4.14 -5.67
N GLU A 15 16.26 3.46 -5.21
CA GLU A 15 16.38 1.99 -5.25
C GLU A 15 15.27 1.24 -4.47
N GLY A 16 14.46 1.99 -3.69
CA GLY A 16 13.35 1.46 -2.90
C GLY A 16 12.05 1.24 -3.69
N ILE A 17 11.97 1.62 -4.98
CA ILE A 17 10.76 1.40 -5.79
C ILE A 17 10.64 -0.10 -6.10
N VAL A 18 9.58 -0.71 -5.59
CA VAL A 18 9.26 -2.11 -5.89
C VAL A 18 8.60 -2.18 -7.27
N ARG A 19 9.15 -3.04 -8.14
CA ARG A 19 8.44 -3.44 -9.36
C ARG A 19 7.24 -4.28 -8.96
N THR A 20 6.11 -4.05 -9.62
CA THR A 20 4.99 -5.00 -9.53
C THR A 20 5.49 -6.32 -10.07
N GLU A 21 5.42 -7.36 -9.27
CA GLU A 21 5.59 -8.71 -9.80
C GLU A 21 4.41 -8.94 -10.75
N SER A 22 4.72 -9.08 -12.03
CA SER A 22 3.74 -9.53 -13.01
C SER A 22 3.28 -10.90 -12.54
N ILE A 23 2.05 -11.00 -12.06
CA ILE A 23 1.42 -12.30 -11.85
C ILE A 23 1.13 -12.82 -13.26
N HIS A 24 2.11 -13.48 -13.85
CA HIS A 24 1.84 -14.39 -14.95
C HIS A 24 1.07 -15.54 -14.31
N GLY A 25 -0.25 -15.47 -14.36
CA GLY A 25 -1.05 -16.67 -14.31
C GLY A 25 -0.59 -17.54 -15.47
N ASP A 26 -0.13 -18.73 -15.15
CA ASP A 26 0.02 -19.81 -16.13
C ASP A 26 -1.36 -20.07 -16.73
N ASP A 27 -1.63 -19.47 -17.87
CA ASP A 27 -2.65 -19.90 -18.80
C ASP A 27 -1.96 -20.23 -20.11
N ASP A 28 -1.89 -21.54 -20.34
CA ASP A 28 -1.40 -22.20 -21.53
C ASP A 28 -2.04 -21.70 -22.82
N ASP A 29 -1.18 -21.65 -23.85
CA ASP A 29 -1.47 -21.79 -25.28
C ASP A 29 -2.57 -20.92 -25.91
N HIS A 30 -2.11 -19.93 -26.69
CA HIS A 30 -2.49 -19.86 -28.11
C HIS A 30 -1.60 -18.89 -28.88
N ASP A 31 -0.87 -19.45 -29.88
CA ASP A 31 -0.28 -18.78 -31.02
C ASP A 31 -1.19 -17.68 -31.60
N HIS A 32 -0.68 -16.47 -31.78
CA HIS A 32 -0.92 -15.67 -33.00
C HIS A 32 -0.13 -14.37 -33.04
N ALA A 33 0.75 -14.32 -34.05
CA ALA A 33 1.09 -13.19 -34.95
C ALA A 33 1.36 -11.79 -34.33
N GLU A 34 2.60 -11.36 -34.56
CA GLU A 34 3.13 -10.00 -34.58
C GLU A 34 2.12 -8.91 -34.97
N LYS A 35 1.90 -7.94 -34.06
CA LYS A 35 1.64 -6.56 -34.42
C LYS A 35 2.35 -5.66 -33.42
N SER A 36 3.27 -4.86 -33.95
CA SER A 36 3.91 -3.74 -33.30
C SER A 36 2.87 -2.70 -32.92
N ASP A 37 2.56 -2.58 -31.63
CA ASP A 37 1.95 -1.40 -31.06
C ASP A 37 2.82 -0.96 -29.88
N GLU A 38 3.23 0.30 -29.88
CA GLU A 38 3.96 0.95 -28.81
C GLU A 38 3.02 1.02 -27.57
N ASP A 39 2.89 -0.10 -26.88
CA ASP A 39 2.19 -0.15 -25.61
C ASP A 39 3.05 0.52 -24.53
N HIS A 40 2.58 1.66 -24.10
CA HIS A 40 3.08 2.35 -22.93
C HIS A 40 2.92 1.41 -21.71
N HIS A 41 4.00 0.73 -21.33
CA HIS A 41 4.08 -0.09 -20.13
C HIS A 41 3.93 0.78 -18.87
N HIS A 42 2.71 1.14 -18.50
CA HIS A 42 2.38 1.81 -17.25
C HIS A 42 2.23 0.83 -16.06
N GLY A 43 2.60 -0.45 -16.22
CA GLY A 43 2.33 -1.52 -15.28
C GLY A 43 3.50 -2.04 -14.43
N ASP A 44 4.74 -1.59 -14.68
CA ASP A 44 5.91 -2.23 -14.09
C ASP A 44 6.23 -1.80 -12.64
N PHE A 45 5.58 -0.76 -12.11
CA PHE A 45 5.88 -0.20 -10.80
C PHE A 45 4.65 -0.05 -9.93
N ASN A 46 4.77 -0.49 -8.68
CA ASN A 46 3.74 -0.23 -7.67
C ASN A 46 3.76 1.25 -7.28
N MET A 47 2.72 1.97 -7.67
CA MET A 47 2.61 3.41 -7.46
C MET A 47 2.06 3.81 -6.09
N HIS A 48 1.77 2.88 -5.19
CA HIS A 48 1.32 3.17 -3.81
C HIS A 48 2.48 3.63 -2.91
N LEU A 49 3.29 4.55 -3.41
CA LEU A 49 4.56 5.01 -2.84
C LEU A 49 4.40 5.64 -1.44
N TRP A 50 3.25 6.28 -1.19
CA TRP A 50 2.94 6.92 0.10
C TRP A 50 2.79 5.91 1.24
N LEU A 51 2.66 4.62 0.95
CA LEU A 51 2.62 3.55 1.94
C LEU A 51 4.01 3.12 2.43
N SER A 52 5.07 3.68 1.84
CA SER A 52 6.46 3.48 2.26
C SER A 52 6.96 4.63 3.13
N PRO A 53 7.24 4.43 4.41
CA PRO A 53 7.91 5.42 5.26
C PRO A 53 9.28 5.85 4.72
N GLU A 54 10.03 4.92 4.13
CA GLU A 54 11.34 5.18 3.54
C GLU A 54 11.24 6.14 2.35
N ILE A 55 10.31 5.85 1.42
CA ILE A 55 10.06 6.71 0.26
C ILE A 55 9.53 8.08 0.71
N ALA A 56 8.66 8.13 1.71
CA ALA A 56 8.17 9.38 2.26
C ALA A 56 9.30 10.25 2.84
N ARG A 57 10.26 9.64 3.55
CA ARG A 57 11.47 10.32 4.04
C ARG A 57 12.30 10.87 2.89
N ALA A 58 12.60 10.06 1.90
CA ALA A 58 13.38 10.48 0.73
C ALA A 58 12.68 11.63 -0.02
N THR A 59 11.36 11.57 -0.15
CA THR A 59 10.55 12.64 -0.76
C THR A 59 10.63 13.94 0.05
N ALA A 60 10.53 13.85 1.37
CA ALA A 60 10.64 15.03 2.23
C ALA A 60 12.02 15.70 2.08
N VAL A 61 13.09 14.93 2.02
CA VAL A 61 14.46 15.45 1.79
C VAL A 61 14.56 16.13 0.42
N ALA A 62 14.02 15.53 -0.63
CA ALA A 62 14.05 16.11 -1.97
C ALA A 62 13.22 17.41 -2.06
N ILE A 63 12.03 17.43 -1.45
CA ILE A 63 11.20 18.64 -1.35
C ILE A 63 11.92 19.73 -0.56
N HIS A 64 12.55 19.39 0.56
CA HIS A 64 13.34 20.32 1.37
C HIS A 64 14.44 20.96 0.53
N GLY A 65 15.26 20.16 -0.19
CA GLY A 65 16.32 20.68 -1.05
C GLY A 65 15.79 21.70 -2.06
N LYS A 66 14.66 21.37 -2.71
CA LYS A 66 14.03 22.27 -3.67
C LYS A 66 13.46 23.55 -3.05
N LEU A 67 12.88 23.45 -1.88
CA LEU A 67 12.37 24.61 -1.15
C LEU A 67 13.50 25.53 -0.67
N VAL A 68 14.63 24.97 -0.26
CA VAL A 68 15.82 25.79 0.12
C VAL A 68 16.39 26.55 -1.07
N GLU A 69 16.40 25.96 -2.28
CA GLU A 69 16.79 26.66 -3.50
C GLU A 69 15.84 27.83 -3.82
N LEU A 70 14.54 27.60 -3.71
CA LEU A 70 13.50 28.60 -4.04
C LEU A 70 13.34 29.69 -2.96
N MET A 71 13.60 29.35 -1.70
CA MET A 71 13.38 30.23 -0.55
C MET A 71 14.59 30.20 0.41
N PRO A 72 15.79 30.64 -0.02
CA PRO A 72 17.00 30.53 0.80
C PRO A 72 16.93 31.27 2.13
N GLN A 73 16.13 32.33 2.21
CA GLN A 73 15.86 33.08 3.45
C GLN A 73 15.09 32.27 4.50
N SER A 74 14.41 31.20 4.10
CA SER A 74 13.64 30.32 4.98
C SER A 74 14.40 29.06 5.38
N ARG A 75 15.68 28.92 5.00
CA ARG A 75 16.49 27.70 5.22
C ARG A 75 16.38 27.17 6.65
N ALA A 76 16.62 28.00 7.66
CA ALA A 76 16.61 27.57 9.05
C ALA A 76 15.26 26.95 9.48
N LYS A 77 14.15 27.51 8.98
CA LYS A 77 12.81 26.99 9.24
C LYS A 77 12.56 25.68 8.47
N LEU A 78 13.03 25.58 7.24
CA LEU A 78 12.92 24.37 6.42
C LEU A 78 13.73 23.23 7.04
N ASP A 79 14.97 23.50 7.47
CA ASP A 79 15.83 22.53 8.15
C ASP A 79 15.17 22.00 9.44
N ALA A 80 14.60 22.90 10.25
CA ALA A 80 13.88 22.51 11.46
C ALA A 80 12.65 21.64 11.14
N ASN A 81 11.86 22.01 10.14
CA ASN A 81 10.68 21.24 9.73
C ASN A 81 11.04 19.83 9.24
N LEU A 82 12.11 19.69 8.44
CA LEU A 82 12.57 18.39 7.98
C LEU A 82 13.01 17.52 9.15
N LYS A 83 13.83 18.07 10.05
CA LYS A 83 14.29 17.37 11.25
C LYS A 83 13.12 16.90 12.12
N ASP A 84 12.12 17.75 12.32
CA ASP A 84 10.92 17.41 13.10
C ASP A 84 10.13 16.29 12.44
N PHE A 85 9.96 16.35 11.11
CA PHE A 85 9.29 15.30 10.33
C PHE A 85 10.03 13.96 10.45
N GLU A 86 11.34 13.96 10.26
CA GLU A 86 12.16 12.74 10.35
C GLU A 86 12.11 12.11 11.74
N ALA A 87 12.15 12.94 12.80
CA ALA A 87 12.05 12.46 14.17
C ALA A 87 10.66 11.85 14.48
N GLN A 88 9.60 12.52 14.03
CA GLN A 88 8.23 12.00 14.16
C GLN A 88 8.08 10.69 13.40
N LEU A 89 8.56 10.62 12.16
CA LEU A 89 8.47 9.44 11.34
C LEU A 89 9.21 8.26 11.98
N ALA A 90 10.44 8.44 12.44
CA ALA A 90 11.21 7.39 13.12
C ALA A 90 10.52 6.87 14.38
N SER A 91 9.91 7.76 15.17
CA SER A 91 9.12 7.37 16.35
C SER A 91 7.89 6.56 15.96
N THR A 92 7.19 6.99 14.90
CA THR A 92 6.00 6.31 14.39
C THR A 92 6.34 4.93 13.82
N GLU A 93 7.41 4.81 13.05
CA GLU A 93 7.89 3.52 12.51
C GLU A 93 8.15 2.50 13.64
N LYS A 94 8.82 2.95 14.71
CA LYS A 94 9.07 2.10 15.88
C LYS A 94 7.78 1.66 16.55
N GLN A 95 6.84 2.59 16.75
CA GLN A 95 5.55 2.28 17.37
C GLN A 95 4.73 1.31 16.52
N VAL A 96 4.62 1.57 15.23
CA VAL A 96 3.93 0.71 14.26
C VAL A 96 4.56 -0.68 14.21
N GLY A 97 5.91 -0.75 14.16
CA GLY A 97 6.62 -2.03 14.17
C GLY A 97 6.32 -2.87 15.42
N ASN A 98 6.25 -2.24 16.59
CA ASN A 98 5.91 -2.93 17.84
C ASN A 98 4.43 -3.40 17.83
N GLU A 99 3.52 -2.59 17.31
CA GLU A 99 2.10 -2.93 17.23
C GLU A 99 1.84 -4.09 16.27
N LEU A 100 2.54 -4.14 15.15
CA LEU A 100 2.37 -5.15 14.12
C LEU A 100 3.19 -6.44 14.37
N ALA A 101 4.17 -6.41 15.26
CA ALA A 101 5.02 -7.58 15.55
C ALA A 101 4.22 -8.86 15.86
N PRO A 102 3.11 -8.83 16.63
CA PRO A 102 2.32 -10.03 16.93
C PRO A 102 1.54 -10.58 15.72
N LEU A 103 1.48 -9.83 14.61
CA LEU A 103 0.75 -10.22 13.41
C LEU A 103 1.62 -10.94 12.39
N LYS A 104 2.95 -10.95 12.57
CA LYS A 104 3.87 -11.64 11.68
C LYS A 104 3.50 -13.13 11.59
N GLY A 105 3.41 -13.61 10.37
CA GLY A 105 3.01 -14.99 10.07
C GLY A 105 1.52 -15.30 10.16
N LYS A 106 0.65 -14.31 10.47
CA LYS A 106 -0.80 -14.49 10.38
C LYS A 106 -1.27 -14.26 8.94
N GLY A 107 -1.93 -15.25 8.36
CA GLY A 107 -2.44 -15.17 7.00
C GLY A 107 -3.65 -14.24 6.88
N TYR A 108 -3.66 -13.38 5.88
CA TYR A 108 -4.78 -12.49 5.56
C TYR A 108 -4.82 -12.19 4.06
N PHE A 109 -5.97 -11.72 3.58
CA PHE A 109 -6.14 -11.21 2.23
C PHE A 109 -6.49 -9.72 2.26
N VAL A 110 -6.00 -8.99 1.29
CA VAL A 110 -6.34 -7.57 1.06
C VAL A 110 -7.26 -7.43 -0.16
N PHE A 111 -8.04 -6.35 -0.23
CA PHE A 111 -8.96 -6.14 -1.35
C PHE A 111 -8.18 -5.90 -2.65
N HIS A 112 -7.23 -4.95 -2.66
CA HIS A 112 -6.37 -4.79 -3.83
C HIS A 112 -4.89 -4.74 -3.44
N ASP A 113 -4.01 -4.94 -4.43
CA ASP A 113 -2.56 -5.01 -4.26
C ASP A 113 -1.94 -3.60 -4.09
N ALA A 114 -2.24 -2.97 -2.95
CA ALA A 114 -1.74 -1.64 -2.63
C ALA A 114 -0.62 -1.63 -1.58
N TYR A 115 -0.65 -2.56 -0.66
CA TYR A 115 0.00 -2.45 0.65
C TYR A 115 1.45 -2.96 0.67
N GLY A 116 1.99 -3.44 -0.44
CA GLY A 116 3.27 -4.12 -0.52
C GLY A 116 4.45 -3.38 0.12
N TYR A 117 4.52 -2.06 0.00
CA TYR A 117 5.56 -1.24 0.66
C TYR A 117 5.44 -1.28 2.18
N PHE A 118 4.22 -1.08 2.71
CA PHE A 118 3.95 -1.11 4.14
C PHE A 118 4.19 -2.50 4.72
N GLU A 119 3.70 -3.52 4.05
CA GLU A 119 3.85 -4.92 4.44
C GLU A 119 5.32 -5.34 4.50
N LYS A 120 6.09 -5.00 3.47
CA LYS A 120 7.53 -5.26 3.43
C LYS A 120 8.27 -4.55 4.57
N GLN A 121 7.95 -3.28 4.81
CA GLN A 121 8.60 -2.47 5.86
C GLN A 121 8.38 -3.09 7.26
N PHE A 122 7.19 -3.59 7.53
CA PHE A 122 6.83 -4.09 8.87
C PHE A 122 6.82 -5.62 8.99
N GLY A 123 7.23 -6.33 7.94
CA GLY A 123 7.36 -7.79 7.93
C GLY A 123 6.02 -8.52 7.98
N LEU A 124 5.00 -7.95 7.33
CA LEU A 124 3.71 -8.59 7.11
C LEU A 124 3.72 -9.32 5.76
N THR A 125 2.99 -10.43 5.67
CA THR A 125 2.91 -11.22 4.44
C THR A 125 1.45 -11.59 4.18
N PRO A 126 0.79 -10.94 3.20
CA PRO A 126 -0.54 -11.33 2.78
C PRO A 126 -0.49 -12.70 2.10
N LEU A 127 -1.60 -13.43 2.15
CA LEU A 127 -1.79 -14.66 1.39
C LEU A 127 -2.21 -14.36 -0.06
N GLY A 128 -2.73 -13.15 -0.31
CA GLY A 128 -3.14 -12.70 -1.62
C GLY A 128 -4.04 -11.47 -1.57
N HIS A 129 -4.55 -11.10 -2.73
CA HIS A 129 -5.46 -9.99 -2.95
C HIS A 129 -6.64 -10.40 -3.84
N PHE A 130 -7.73 -9.65 -3.79
CA PHE A 130 -8.91 -9.89 -4.62
C PHE A 130 -8.68 -9.40 -6.05
N THR A 131 -8.06 -8.25 -6.20
CA THR A 131 -7.83 -7.63 -7.51
C THR A 131 -6.54 -6.81 -7.52
N VAL A 132 -5.95 -6.66 -8.69
CA VAL A 132 -4.87 -5.70 -8.94
C VAL A 132 -5.45 -4.32 -9.24
N ASN A 133 -6.58 -4.27 -9.98
CA ASN A 133 -7.29 -3.04 -10.28
C ASN A 133 -8.64 -3.02 -9.56
N PRO A 134 -8.80 -2.17 -8.51
CA PRO A 134 -10.00 -2.15 -7.70
C PRO A 134 -11.25 -1.61 -8.42
N GLU A 135 -11.09 -0.96 -9.57
CA GLU A 135 -12.21 -0.53 -10.41
C GLU A 135 -12.83 -1.69 -11.20
N ILE A 136 -12.10 -2.79 -11.35
CA ILE A 136 -12.56 -4.00 -12.04
C ILE A 136 -12.99 -5.01 -10.99
N GLN A 137 -14.29 -5.38 -11.01
CA GLN A 137 -14.78 -6.40 -10.10
C GLN A 137 -14.25 -7.78 -10.48
N PRO A 138 -13.73 -8.56 -9.51
CA PRO A 138 -13.31 -9.94 -9.76
C PRO A 138 -14.48 -10.77 -10.29
N GLY A 139 -14.21 -11.58 -11.33
CA GLY A 139 -15.19 -12.52 -11.85
C GLY A 139 -15.52 -13.66 -10.89
N ALA A 140 -16.59 -14.42 -11.17
CA ALA A 140 -17.06 -15.49 -10.31
C ALA A 140 -16.01 -16.59 -10.06
N GLN A 141 -15.22 -16.93 -11.07
CA GLN A 141 -14.14 -17.91 -10.97
C GLN A 141 -13.08 -17.41 -9.97
N ARG A 142 -12.62 -16.18 -10.11
CA ARG A 142 -11.63 -15.58 -9.18
C ARG A 142 -12.15 -15.55 -7.74
N LEU A 143 -13.41 -15.21 -7.54
CA LEU A 143 -14.02 -15.21 -6.20
C LEU A 143 -14.10 -16.62 -5.60
N HIS A 144 -14.34 -17.62 -6.41
CA HIS A 144 -14.32 -19.02 -5.98
C HIS A 144 -12.92 -19.45 -5.56
N GLU A 145 -11.89 -19.13 -6.35
CA GLU A 145 -10.48 -19.40 -6.03
C GLU A 145 -10.07 -18.76 -4.73
N ILE A 146 -10.35 -17.44 -4.55
CA ILE A 146 -10.07 -16.73 -3.31
C ILE A 146 -10.76 -17.39 -2.12
N ARG A 147 -12.03 -17.78 -2.26
CA ARG A 147 -12.75 -18.46 -1.19
C ARG A 147 -12.09 -19.80 -0.82
N THR A 148 -11.66 -20.55 -1.80
CA THR A 148 -10.93 -21.81 -1.60
C THR A 148 -9.62 -21.55 -0.84
N GLN A 149 -8.84 -20.59 -1.29
CA GLN A 149 -7.59 -20.19 -0.64
C GLN A 149 -7.81 -19.69 0.80
N LEU A 150 -8.85 -18.90 1.06
CA LEU A 150 -9.19 -18.44 2.42
C LEU A 150 -9.38 -19.62 3.38
N VAL A 151 -10.04 -20.68 2.93
CA VAL A 151 -10.33 -21.86 3.74
C VAL A 151 -9.11 -22.76 3.89
N GLU A 152 -8.45 -23.08 2.77
CA GLU A 152 -7.30 -24.01 2.73
C GLU A 152 -6.07 -23.44 3.43
N GLN A 153 -5.77 -22.16 3.22
CA GLN A 153 -4.62 -21.48 3.81
C GLN A 153 -4.90 -20.97 5.23
N LYS A 154 -6.10 -21.24 5.76
CA LYS A 154 -6.51 -20.84 7.12
C LYS A 154 -6.30 -19.33 7.36
N ALA A 155 -6.73 -18.53 6.39
CA ALA A 155 -6.70 -17.09 6.54
C ALA A 155 -7.47 -16.68 7.82
N THR A 156 -6.85 -15.81 8.62
CA THR A 156 -7.47 -15.30 9.84
C THR A 156 -8.38 -14.12 9.53
N CYS A 157 -8.09 -13.41 8.42
CA CYS A 157 -8.79 -12.20 8.05
C CYS A 157 -8.81 -11.92 6.56
N VAL A 158 -9.79 -11.11 6.18
CA VAL A 158 -9.91 -10.45 4.89
C VAL A 158 -10.22 -8.96 5.09
N PHE A 159 -9.53 -8.11 4.36
CA PHE A 159 -9.70 -6.67 4.44
C PHE A 159 -10.47 -6.12 3.25
N ALA A 160 -11.52 -5.36 3.54
CA ALA A 160 -12.17 -4.47 2.59
C ALA A 160 -11.55 -3.07 2.66
N GLU A 161 -11.93 -2.21 1.74
CA GLU A 161 -11.53 -0.80 1.71
C GLU A 161 -12.76 0.12 1.68
N PRO A 162 -12.72 1.28 2.37
CA PRO A 162 -13.88 2.17 2.46
C PRO A 162 -14.24 2.83 1.12
N GLN A 163 -13.29 2.87 0.16
CA GLN A 163 -13.48 3.44 -1.16
C GLN A 163 -14.30 2.56 -2.11
N PHE A 164 -14.45 1.27 -1.78
CA PHE A 164 -15.11 0.29 -2.64
C PHE A 164 -16.25 -0.42 -1.92
N ARG A 165 -17.17 -1.01 -2.71
CA ARG A 165 -18.31 -1.73 -2.15
C ARG A 165 -17.84 -3.02 -1.43
N PRO A 166 -18.12 -3.19 -0.15
CA PRO A 166 -17.65 -4.36 0.61
C PRO A 166 -18.34 -5.67 0.21
N ALA A 167 -19.45 -5.60 -0.54
CA ALA A 167 -20.27 -6.75 -0.87
C ALA A 167 -19.52 -7.92 -1.52
N VAL A 168 -18.49 -7.63 -2.30
CA VAL A 168 -17.64 -8.65 -2.93
C VAL A 168 -16.87 -9.43 -1.85
N VAL A 169 -16.20 -8.72 -0.95
CA VAL A 169 -15.45 -9.31 0.17
C VAL A 169 -16.39 -10.07 1.11
N GLU A 170 -17.55 -9.48 1.44
CA GLU A 170 -18.58 -10.10 2.26
C GLU A 170 -19.09 -11.41 1.68
N SER A 171 -19.30 -11.47 0.36
CA SER A 171 -19.78 -12.67 -0.33
C SER A 171 -18.81 -13.84 -0.20
N VAL A 172 -17.52 -13.55 -0.29
CA VAL A 172 -16.44 -14.55 -0.19
C VAL A 172 -16.22 -15.01 1.25
N ALA A 173 -16.30 -14.09 2.22
CA ALA A 173 -16.14 -14.41 3.64
C ALA A 173 -17.35 -15.14 4.24
N ARG A 174 -18.54 -15.01 3.65
CA ARG A 174 -19.80 -15.57 4.17
C ARG A 174 -19.73 -17.09 4.34
N GLY A 175 -20.06 -17.55 5.56
CA GLY A 175 -20.04 -18.97 5.91
C GLY A 175 -18.64 -19.56 6.08
N THR A 176 -17.61 -18.71 6.21
CA THR A 176 -16.27 -19.08 6.65
C THR A 176 -16.02 -18.56 8.08
N SER A 177 -14.94 -19.01 8.71
CA SER A 177 -14.47 -18.49 10.01
C SER A 177 -13.61 -17.24 9.88
N VAL A 178 -13.41 -16.73 8.66
CA VAL A 178 -12.54 -15.60 8.35
C VAL A 178 -13.20 -14.32 8.84
N ARG A 179 -12.43 -13.50 9.56
CA ARG A 179 -12.91 -12.19 10.05
C ARG A 179 -12.74 -11.13 8.97
N MET A 180 -13.64 -10.16 8.97
CA MET A 180 -13.57 -9.02 8.11
C MET A 180 -13.00 -7.81 8.84
N GLY A 181 -12.08 -7.10 8.18
CA GLY A 181 -11.56 -5.82 8.62
C GLY A 181 -11.66 -4.78 7.51
N THR A 182 -11.21 -3.58 7.81
CA THR A 182 -11.13 -2.48 6.83
C THR A 182 -9.76 -1.84 6.91
N LEU A 183 -9.09 -1.72 5.76
CA LEU A 183 -7.89 -0.91 5.58
C LEU A 183 -8.23 0.31 4.76
N ASP A 184 -7.78 1.48 5.19
CA ASP A 184 -7.97 2.73 4.46
C ASP A 184 -6.61 3.24 3.92
N PRO A 185 -6.26 2.91 2.68
CA PRO A 185 -4.97 3.28 2.11
C PRO A 185 -4.85 4.77 1.79
N LEU A 186 -5.95 5.52 1.84
CA LEU A 186 -5.97 6.96 1.55
C LEU A 186 -6.04 7.83 2.81
N GLY A 187 -6.31 7.24 3.99
CA GLY A 187 -6.44 8.00 5.24
C GLY A 187 -7.58 9.03 5.19
N THR A 188 -8.74 8.66 4.65
CA THR A 188 -9.85 9.56 4.32
C THR A 188 -10.38 10.36 5.50
N ASN A 189 -10.20 9.86 6.73
CA ASN A 189 -10.67 10.52 7.95
C ASN A 189 -9.59 11.30 8.69
N ILE A 190 -8.37 11.38 8.13
CA ILE A 190 -7.25 12.06 8.77
C ILE A 190 -7.26 13.54 8.40
N LYS A 191 -7.22 14.40 9.39
CA LYS A 191 -7.13 15.84 9.16
C LYS A 191 -5.75 16.21 8.65
N LEU A 192 -5.70 17.05 7.61
CA LEU A 192 -4.43 17.55 7.09
C LEU A 192 -3.71 18.43 8.13
N GLY A 193 -2.44 18.16 8.36
CA GLY A 193 -1.61 18.86 9.32
C GLY A 193 -0.18 18.31 9.35
N LYS A 194 0.61 18.83 10.29
CA LYS A 194 2.01 18.44 10.43
C LYS A 194 2.22 16.98 10.83
N THR A 195 1.22 16.36 11.46
CA THR A 195 1.24 15.01 11.98
C THR A 195 0.46 14.02 11.12
N SER A 196 -0.21 14.49 10.04
CA SER A 196 -1.14 13.68 9.26
C SER A 196 -0.52 12.40 8.70
N TYR A 197 0.73 12.45 8.27
CA TYR A 197 1.38 11.25 7.76
C TYR A 197 1.68 10.22 8.87
N SER A 198 2.14 10.66 10.03
CA SER A 198 2.34 9.80 11.21
C SER A 198 1.01 9.21 11.72
N GLU A 199 -0.04 10.02 11.73
CA GLU A 199 -1.40 9.57 12.07
C GLU A 199 -1.91 8.54 11.06
N PHE A 200 -1.65 8.73 9.78
CA PHE A 200 -1.99 7.80 8.71
C PHE A 200 -1.34 6.43 8.92
N LEU A 201 -0.03 6.38 9.13
CA LEU A 201 0.69 5.13 9.38
C LEU A 201 0.18 4.42 10.64
N SER A 202 -0.06 5.19 11.72
CA SER A 202 -0.60 4.66 12.97
C SER A 202 -2.03 4.14 12.81
N GLN A 203 -2.88 4.84 12.05
CA GLN A 203 -4.23 4.40 11.74
C GLN A 203 -4.21 3.07 10.97
N LEU A 204 -3.36 2.97 9.95
CA LEU A 204 -3.23 1.76 9.13
C LEU A 204 -2.77 0.58 10.01
N ALA A 205 -1.76 0.79 10.87
CA ALA A 205 -1.31 -0.22 11.82
C ALA A 205 -2.43 -0.69 12.76
N ASN A 206 -3.19 0.25 13.33
CA ASN A 206 -4.34 -0.05 14.17
C ASN A 206 -5.43 -0.85 13.45
N GLN A 207 -5.64 -0.58 12.16
CA GLN A 207 -6.60 -1.33 11.33
C GLN A 207 -6.14 -2.78 11.14
N TYR A 208 -4.86 -3.00 10.84
CA TYR A 208 -4.26 -4.34 10.82
C TYR A 208 -4.34 -5.03 12.19
N ALA A 209 -4.03 -4.31 13.27
CA ALA A 209 -3.98 -4.88 14.62
C ALA A 209 -5.34 -5.33 15.17
N LYS A 210 -6.46 -4.75 14.71
CA LYS A 210 -7.81 -5.15 15.13
C LYS A 210 -8.10 -6.63 14.86
N ILE A 211 -7.42 -7.23 13.92
CA ILE A 211 -7.60 -8.63 13.51
C ILE A 211 -6.81 -9.59 14.38
N GLY A 212 -5.72 -9.13 14.93
CA GLY A 212 -4.88 -9.93 15.82
C GLY A 212 -5.39 -10.04 17.25
N ARG A 213 -6.35 -9.19 17.63
CA ARG A 213 -6.85 -9.04 19.01
C ARG A 213 -8.13 -9.83 19.30
N ALA A 214 -8.22 -11.05 18.84
CA ALA A 214 -9.33 -11.93 19.26
C ALA A 214 -8.77 -13.13 19.98
#